data_7d8f74a9f1b0969ced199239244f0ea8
#
_entry.id   7d8f74a9f1b0969ced199239244f0ea8
#
_cell.length_a   1.000
_cell.length_b   1.000
_cell.length_c   1.000
_cell.angle_alpha   90.00
_cell.angle_beta   90.00
_cell.angle_gamma   90.00
#
_symmetry.space_group_name_H-M   'P 1'
#
loop_
_entity.id
_entity.type
_entity.pdbx_description
1 polymer ?
#
loop_
_entity_poly.entity_id
_entity_poly.type
_entity_poly.pdbx_seq_one_letter_code
_entity_poly.pdbx_strand_id
1 'polypeptide(L)'
;MAKTVPAGLEPIEIGRRARLIRRHRGLPLDVVAGLAGVSENDLSMLESGQRRFERRGLIEDLANAIGCPVAALTGQPYLPVDRATADALAVVPGIRDALCDSTLDDPLDLPARPVAELAQWAQHAQEHLDQDRYARAGRDLGTLLTELQVHAATDNADTRNPALAALVTACHVAAAIAGTIGYHDLALSVGRRELDAATRLGDPVALGLARFGWARRWIDVGARSQAGAANGLALAELDAVAGPSAAETGAAEMLGMHHLLAAKLAARAGRAGDARDHLDQARALAERTGERNAAMLHFGPTTVALWTLSVGADLGAGPRAYEQAHPDRVDVERLHSRSRTGCYHFDLARALAQDGGARDEEAIRHLDLADQAAPVGMRNHPVVRELTAELTQRARRQLREVDSLLGRFGLVGQRSQGVNN
;
A
#
# COMPACT_ATOMS: atom_id res chain seq x y z
N MET A 1 17.41 31.53 -11.17
CA MET A 1 16.73 31.27 -12.47
C MET A 1 15.96 29.97 -12.33
N ALA A 2 14.66 30.06 -12.11
CA ALA A 2 13.79 28.88 -12.06
C ALA A 2 13.63 28.36 -13.50
N LYS A 3 14.04 27.11 -13.74
CA LYS A 3 13.78 26.42 -15.00
C LYS A 3 12.28 26.17 -15.12
N THR A 4 11.63 26.85 -16.03
CA THR A 4 10.24 26.61 -16.45
C THR A 4 10.14 25.18 -16.96
N VAL A 5 9.34 24.34 -16.30
CA VAL A 5 8.98 23.00 -16.76
C VAL A 5 8.19 23.17 -18.08
N PRO A 6 8.47 22.39 -19.14
CA PRO A 6 7.74 22.50 -20.41
C PRO A 6 6.24 22.27 -20.17
N ALA A 7 5.39 23.08 -20.80
CA ALA A 7 3.93 23.11 -20.72
C ALA A 7 3.23 21.86 -21.32
N GLY A 8 3.69 20.65 -21.01
CA GLY A 8 3.15 19.38 -21.49
C GLY A 8 3.14 18.26 -20.44
N LEU A 9 3.64 18.52 -19.23
CA LEU A 9 3.82 17.52 -18.16
C LEU A 9 3.04 17.84 -16.88
N GLU A 10 1.95 18.63 -16.96
CA GLU A 10 1.06 18.77 -15.81
C GLU A 10 0.42 17.42 -15.45
N PRO A 11 0.41 17.03 -14.17
CA PRO A 11 -0.23 15.78 -13.74
C PRO A 11 -1.72 15.86 -14.09
N ILE A 12 -2.14 15.11 -15.10
CA ILE A 12 -3.55 15.02 -15.45
C ILE A 12 -4.26 14.30 -14.31
N GLU A 13 -5.29 14.90 -13.75
CA GLU A 13 -6.10 14.38 -12.66
C GLU A 13 -6.76 13.05 -13.04
N ILE A 14 -7.01 12.18 -12.05
CA ILE A 14 -7.62 10.85 -12.26
C ILE A 14 -8.95 10.98 -13.03
N GLY A 15 -9.80 11.92 -12.65
CA GLY A 15 -11.09 12.14 -13.30
C GLY A 15 -10.95 12.53 -14.78
N ARG A 16 -10.00 13.40 -15.11
CA ARG A 16 -9.74 13.79 -16.50
C ARG A 16 -9.23 12.62 -17.34
N ARG A 17 -8.37 11.75 -16.77
CA ARG A 17 -7.93 10.53 -17.43
C ARG A 17 -9.08 9.57 -17.67
N ALA A 18 -9.91 9.37 -16.66
CA ALA A 18 -11.10 8.54 -16.77
C ALA A 18 -12.01 9.02 -17.91
N ARG A 19 -12.30 10.33 -17.97
CA ARG A 19 -13.09 10.96 -19.04
C ARG A 19 -12.48 10.74 -20.41
N LEU A 20 -11.15 10.93 -20.54
CA LEU A 20 -10.45 10.72 -21.80
C LEU A 20 -10.57 9.26 -22.28
N ILE A 21 -10.29 8.29 -21.41
CA ILE A 21 -10.36 6.86 -21.75
C ILE A 21 -11.79 6.46 -22.05
N ARG A 22 -12.77 6.86 -21.24
CA ARG A 22 -14.19 6.59 -21.45
C ARG A 22 -14.65 7.10 -22.82
N ARG A 23 -14.37 8.38 -23.14
CA ARG A 23 -14.73 8.98 -24.44
C ARG A 23 -14.04 8.32 -25.61
N HIS A 24 -12.77 7.96 -25.46
CA HIS A 24 -12.03 7.26 -26.51
C HIS A 24 -12.59 5.89 -26.82
N ARG A 25 -13.20 5.24 -25.80
CA ARG A 25 -13.89 3.95 -25.94
C ARG A 25 -15.36 4.09 -26.32
N GLY A 26 -15.87 5.29 -26.49
CA GLY A 26 -17.27 5.55 -26.85
C GLY A 26 -18.28 5.12 -25.78
N LEU A 27 -17.85 5.02 -24.50
CA LEU A 27 -18.73 4.57 -23.42
C LEU A 27 -19.62 5.73 -22.92
N PRO A 28 -20.96 5.55 -22.86
CA PRO A 28 -21.88 6.53 -22.28
C PRO A 28 -21.60 6.78 -20.78
N LEU A 29 -21.93 7.98 -20.28
CA LEU A 29 -21.64 8.36 -18.89
C LEU A 29 -22.50 7.53 -17.91
N ASP A 30 -23.80 7.39 -18.20
CA ASP A 30 -24.77 6.63 -17.42
C ASP A 30 -24.39 5.15 -17.27
N VAL A 31 -23.91 4.53 -18.36
CA VAL A 31 -23.46 3.13 -18.36
C VAL A 31 -22.27 2.94 -17.45
N VAL A 32 -21.25 3.81 -17.56
CA VAL A 32 -20.05 3.73 -16.71
C VAL A 32 -20.39 4.04 -15.26
N ALA A 33 -21.26 5.02 -15.00
CA ALA A 33 -21.71 5.35 -13.64
C ALA A 33 -22.40 4.13 -12.99
N GLY A 34 -23.32 3.50 -13.69
CA GLY A 34 -24.01 2.29 -13.21
C GLY A 34 -23.05 1.13 -12.92
N LEU A 35 -22.08 0.88 -13.81
CA LEU A 35 -21.06 -0.16 -13.61
C LEU A 35 -20.10 0.15 -12.44
N ALA A 36 -19.77 1.43 -12.22
CA ALA A 36 -18.91 1.87 -11.11
C ALA A 36 -19.69 2.04 -9.78
N GLY A 37 -21.00 1.83 -9.77
CA GLY A 37 -21.83 1.94 -8.56
C GLY A 37 -22.00 3.37 -8.03
N VAL A 38 -21.97 4.36 -8.93
CA VAL A 38 -22.17 5.78 -8.60
C VAL A 38 -23.30 6.39 -9.43
N SER A 39 -23.82 7.56 -9.03
CA SER A 39 -24.75 8.29 -9.87
C SER A 39 -24.06 8.92 -11.09
N GLU A 40 -24.81 9.18 -12.15
CA GLU A 40 -24.29 9.88 -13.35
C GLU A 40 -23.75 11.27 -12.97
N ASN A 41 -24.43 11.98 -12.07
CA ASN A 41 -23.99 13.27 -11.57
C ASN A 41 -22.67 13.18 -10.81
N ASP A 42 -22.50 12.17 -9.93
CA ASP A 42 -21.25 11.95 -9.22
C ASP A 42 -20.11 11.67 -10.19
N LEU A 43 -20.32 10.79 -11.18
CA LEU A 43 -19.28 10.51 -12.18
C LEU A 43 -18.93 11.77 -12.99
N SER A 44 -19.92 12.60 -13.35
CA SER A 44 -19.68 13.86 -14.06
C SER A 44 -18.83 14.82 -13.21
N MET A 45 -19.11 14.92 -11.90
CA MET A 45 -18.32 15.75 -10.97
C MET A 45 -16.90 15.21 -10.79
N LEU A 46 -16.72 13.88 -10.72
CA LEU A 46 -15.40 13.24 -10.65
C LEU A 46 -14.60 13.51 -11.94
N GLU A 47 -15.22 13.33 -13.11
CA GLU A 47 -14.56 13.56 -14.41
C GLU A 47 -14.22 15.03 -14.68
N SER A 48 -14.98 15.96 -14.12
CA SER A 48 -14.72 17.41 -14.23
C SER A 48 -13.73 17.94 -13.18
N GLY A 49 -13.39 17.11 -12.16
CA GLY A 49 -12.55 17.51 -11.06
C GLY A 49 -13.26 18.38 -10.00
N GLN A 50 -14.59 18.52 -10.08
CA GLN A 50 -15.41 19.17 -9.05
C GLN A 50 -15.51 18.35 -7.77
N ARG A 51 -15.34 17.02 -7.90
CA ARG A 51 -15.22 16.05 -6.82
C ARG A 51 -13.96 15.22 -7.02
N ARG A 52 -13.33 14.80 -5.93
CA ARG A 52 -12.11 14.00 -5.93
C ARG A 52 -12.36 12.57 -5.47
N PHE A 53 -11.38 11.71 -5.69
CA PHE A 53 -11.44 10.30 -5.30
C PHE A 53 -10.95 10.11 -3.85
N GLU A 54 -11.87 10.08 -2.90
CA GLU A 54 -11.58 9.89 -1.47
C GLU A 54 -11.27 8.42 -1.10
N ARG A 55 -11.68 7.48 -1.95
CA ARG A 55 -11.56 6.05 -1.70
C ARG A 55 -10.94 5.33 -2.89
N ARG A 56 -9.92 4.52 -2.62
CA ARG A 56 -9.26 3.73 -3.66
C ARG A 56 -10.25 2.76 -4.34
N GLY A 57 -11.22 2.21 -3.60
CA GLY A 57 -12.24 1.34 -4.14
C GLY A 57 -12.99 1.95 -5.33
N LEU A 58 -13.31 3.25 -5.27
CA LEU A 58 -13.98 3.94 -6.37
C LEU A 58 -13.09 4.08 -7.62
N ILE A 59 -11.77 4.26 -7.45
CA ILE A 59 -10.82 4.28 -8.57
C ILE A 59 -10.78 2.89 -9.23
N GLU A 60 -10.78 1.83 -8.43
CA GLU A 60 -10.80 0.44 -8.90
C GLU A 60 -12.11 0.11 -9.64
N ASP A 61 -13.25 0.52 -9.10
CA ASP A 61 -14.57 0.32 -9.73
C ASP A 61 -14.66 1.05 -11.07
N LEU A 62 -14.19 2.30 -11.10
CA LEU A 62 -14.16 3.09 -12.33
C LEU A 62 -13.19 2.49 -13.36
N ALA A 63 -12.01 2.02 -12.95
CA ALA A 63 -11.07 1.34 -13.84
C ALA A 63 -11.68 0.08 -14.46
N ASN A 64 -12.37 -0.72 -13.66
CA ASN A 64 -13.09 -1.91 -14.13
C ASN A 64 -14.25 -1.54 -15.07
N ALA A 65 -15.06 -0.54 -14.73
CA ALA A 65 -16.18 -0.08 -15.53
C ALA A 65 -15.75 0.44 -16.91
N ILE A 66 -14.63 1.15 -16.97
CA ILE A 66 -14.03 1.65 -18.22
C ILE A 66 -13.24 0.54 -18.93
N GLY A 67 -12.83 -0.52 -18.22
CA GLY A 67 -12.01 -1.61 -18.74
C GLY A 67 -10.53 -1.24 -18.93
N CYS A 68 -9.93 -0.46 -18.03
CA CYS A 68 -8.53 -0.08 -18.09
C CYS A 68 -7.79 -0.46 -16.80
N PRO A 69 -6.45 -0.59 -16.84
CA PRO A 69 -5.67 -0.77 -15.61
C PRO A 69 -5.82 0.43 -14.67
N VAL A 70 -5.82 0.18 -13.35
CA VAL A 70 -5.84 1.25 -12.33
C VAL A 70 -4.71 2.25 -12.54
N ALA A 71 -3.52 1.80 -12.92
CA ALA A 71 -2.37 2.65 -13.22
C ALA A 71 -2.63 3.64 -14.37
N ALA A 72 -3.49 3.28 -15.34
CA ALA A 72 -3.86 4.20 -16.42
C ALA A 72 -4.70 5.38 -15.90
N LEU A 73 -5.49 5.18 -14.85
CA LEU A 73 -6.22 6.26 -14.16
C LEU A 73 -5.32 7.06 -13.23
N THR A 74 -4.56 6.39 -12.36
CA THR A 74 -3.71 7.06 -11.36
C THR A 74 -2.50 7.76 -11.98
N GLY A 75 -2.01 7.26 -13.10
CA GLY A 75 -0.83 7.77 -13.81
C GLY A 75 0.49 7.46 -13.11
N GLN A 76 0.51 6.44 -12.28
CA GLN A 76 1.74 5.92 -11.68
C GLN A 76 2.59 5.16 -12.72
N PRO A 77 3.91 5.13 -12.57
CA PRO A 77 4.71 5.83 -11.54
C PRO A 77 4.76 7.34 -11.77
N TYR A 78 4.78 8.11 -10.67
CA TYR A 78 4.89 9.56 -10.75
C TYR A 78 6.33 10.00 -11.02
N LEU A 79 6.49 11.17 -11.70
CA LEU A 79 7.79 11.82 -11.77
C LEU A 79 8.24 12.24 -10.37
N PRO A 80 9.51 11.98 -9.99
CA PRO A 80 10.00 12.32 -8.67
C PRO A 80 10.04 13.85 -8.50
N VAL A 81 9.44 14.32 -7.42
CA VAL A 81 9.43 15.75 -7.04
C VAL A 81 10.51 16.08 -6.01
N ASP A 82 11.13 15.07 -5.43
CA ASP A 82 12.19 15.17 -4.42
C ASP A 82 13.25 14.09 -4.59
N ARG A 83 14.37 14.28 -3.89
CA ARG A 83 15.51 13.36 -3.96
C ARG A 83 15.18 11.97 -3.38
N ALA A 84 14.40 11.89 -2.29
CA ALA A 84 14.09 10.61 -1.66
C ALA A 84 13.29 9.70 -2.59
N THR A 85 12.31 10.27 -3.33
CA THR A 85 11.54 9.56 -4.36
C THR A 85 12.42 9.19 -5.56
N ALA A 86 13.32 10.10 -6.01
CA ALA A 86 14.25 9.81 -7.10
C ALA A 86 15.22 8.66 -6.75
N ASP A 87 15.77 8.70 -5.53
CA ASP A 87 16.68 7.65 -5.02
C ASP A 87 15.92 6.30 -4.85
N ALA A 88 14.63 6.32 -4.46
CA ALA A 88 13.80 5.12 -4.41
C ALA A 88 13.51 4.54 -5.80
N LEU A 89 13.31 5.38 -6.81
CA LEU A 89 13.13 4.93 -8.20
C LEU A 89 14.42 4.30 -8.78
N ALA A 90 15.58 4.78 -8.35
CA ALA A 90 16.87 4.30 -8.85
C ALA A 90 17.16 2.83 -8.50
N VAL A 91 16.43 2.22 -7.54
CA VAL A 91 16.64 0.80 -7.18
C VAL A 91 15.89 -0.17 -8.09
N VAL A 92 14.91 0.32 -8.85
CA VAL A 92 14.03 -0.51 -9.71
C VAL A 92 14.78 -1.34 -10.76
N PRO A 93 15.77 -0.79 -11.50
CA PRO A 93 16.49 -1.59 -12.49
C PRO A 93 17.13 -2.83 -11.89
N GLY A 94 17.86 -2.71 -10.78
CA GLY A 94 18.52 -3.85 -10.13
C GLY A 94 17.55 -4.93 -9.65
N ILE A 95 16.35 -4.54 -9.17
CA ILE A 95 15.31 -5.51 -8.81
C ILE A 95 14.82 -6.25 -10.07
N ARG A 96 14.60 -5.52 -11.18
CA ARG A 96 14.14 -6.10 -12.44
C ARG A 96 15.17 -7.08 -13.02
N ASP A 97 16.43 -6.69 -13.05
CA ASP A 97 17.53 -7.51 -13.58
C ASP A 97 17.63 -8.82 -12.80
N ALA A 98 17.59 -8.79 -11.46
CA ALA A 98 17.63 -9.98 -10.61
C ALA A 98 16.46 -10.96 -10.86
N LEU A 99 15.29 -10.46 -11.29
CA LEU A 99 14.14 -11.32 -11.63
C LEU A 99 14.23 -11.90 -13.04
N CYS A 100 14.84 -11.16 -13.97
CA CYS A 100 14.98 -11.59 -15.36
C CYS A 100 16.15 -12.57 -15.55
N ASP A 101 17.25 -12.33 -14.84
CA ASP A 101 18.50 -13.04 -15.05
C ASP A 101 18.57 -14.39 -14.32
N SER A 102 17.71 -14.61 -13.32
CA SER A 102 17.74 -15.85 -12.51
C SER A 102 16.36 -16.28 -12.02
N THR A 103 16.21 -17.58 -11.76
CA THR A 103 15.04 -18.18 -11.11
C THR A 103 15.48 -19.10 -9.98
N LEU A 104 14.50 -19.62 -9.20
CA LEU A 104 14.79 -20.64 -8.18
C LEU A 104 15.20 -21.98 -8.77
N ASP A 105 14.89 -22.25 -10.03
CA ASP A 105 15.24 -23.49 -10.74
C ASP A 105 16.45 -23.31 -11.65
N ASP A 106 16.81 -22.06 -11.98
CA ASP A 106 17.95 -21.72 -12.84
C ASP A 106 18.67 -20.49 -12.24
N PRO A 107 19.40 -20.64 -11.13
CA PRO A 107 20.18 -19.58 -10.51
C PRO A 107 21.42 -19.27 -11.35
N LEU A 108 21.93 -18.04 -11.22
CA LEU A 108 23.21 -17.70 -11.85
C LEU A 108 24.37 -18.47 -11.19
N ASP A 109 25.32 -18.88 -12.00
CA ASP A 109 26.61 -19.48 -11.53
C ASP A 109 27.55 -18.34 -11.12
N LEU A 110 27.45 -17.92 -9.88
CA LEU A 110 28.29 -16.86 -9.30
C LEU A 110 28.64 -17.17 -7.83
N PRO A 111 29.75 -16.66 -7.31
CA PRO A 111 30.09 -16.78 -5.91
C PRO A 111 29.10 -15.94 -5.08
N ALA A 112 28.44 -16.58 -4.10
CA ALA A 112 27.52 -15.91 -3.19
C ALA A 112 28.14 -15.80 -1.79
N ARG A 113 27.83 -14.69 -1.11
CA ARG A 113 28.23 -14.48 0.30
C ARG A 113 27.57 -15.50 1.22
N PRO A 114 28.08 -15.68 2.46
CA PRO A 114 27.47 -16.58 3.44
C PRO A 114 25.99 -16.24 3.68
N VAL A 115 25.12 -17.25 3.76
CA VAL A 115 23.67 -17.08 3.96
C VAL A 115 23.34 -16.24 5.20
N ALA A 116 24.12 -16.38 6.28
CA ALA A 116 23.90 -15.60 7.50
C ALA A 116 24.08 -14.08 7.28
N GLU A 117 25.05 -13.69 6.44
CA GLU A 117 25.25 -12.27 6.06
C GLU A 117 24.10 -11.76 5.19
N LEU A 118 23.68 -12.57 4.21
CA LEU A 118 22.54 -12.23 3.33
C LEU A 118 21.24 -12.13 4.11
N ALA A 119 21.01 -13.00 5.09
CA ALA A 119 19.83 -12.96 5.95
C ALA A 119 19.81 -11.69 6.82
N GLN A 120 20.94 -11.28 7.39
CA GLN A 120 21.05 -10.01 8.12
C GLN A 120 20.78 -8.81 7.20
N TRP A 121 21.28 -8.86 5.97
CA TRP A 121 21.01 -7.80 5.01
C TRP A 121 19.53 -7.70 4.64
N ALA A 122 18.85 -8.82 4.40
CA ALA A 122 17.41 -8.85 4.17
C ALA A 122 16.62 -8.24 5.36
N GLN A 123 17.03 -8.56 6.59
CA GLN A 123 16.45 -8.00 7.82
C GLN A 123 16.65 -6.49 7.90
N HIS A 124 17.86 -5.98 7.66
CA HIS A 124 18.12 -4.54 7.65
C HIS A 124 17.36 -3.81 6.54
N ALA A 125 17.18 -4.45 5.36
CA ALA A 125 16.37 -3.89 4.30
C ALA A 125 14.90 -3.72 4.74
N GLN A 126 14.34 -4.69 5.47
CA GLN A 126 12.99 -4.60 6.06
C GLN A 126 12.89 -3.49 7.11
N GLU A 127 13.87 -3.37 8.00
CA GLU A 127 13.92 -2.30 9.00
C GLU A 127 13.96 -0.91 8.33
N HIS A 128 14.72 -0.77 7.25
CA HIS A 128 14.74 0.46 6.47
C HIS A 128 13.39 0.75 5.80
N LEU A 129 12.69 -0.27 5.30
CA LEU A 129 11.36 -0.13 4.72
C LEU A 129 10.34 0.36 5.76
N ASP A 130 10.36 -0.19 6.98
CA ASP A 130 9.51 0.24 8.10
C ASP A 130 9.73 1.71 8.48
N GLN A 131 10.95 2.21 8.26
CA GLN A 131 11.32 3.60 8.50
C GLN A 131 11.13 4.51 7.29
N ASP A 132 10.38 4.11 6.25
CA ASP A 132 10.16 4.84 4.99
C ASP A 132 11.47 5.20 4.25
N ARG A 133 12.56 4.45 4.50
CA ARG A 133 13.88 4.69 3.90
C ARG A 133 14.09 3.83 2.65
N TYR A 134 13.23 4.00 1.65
CA TYR A 134 13.15 3.15 0.45
C TYR A 134 14.48 3.02 -0.30
N ALA A 135 15.23 4.10 -0.46
CA ALA A 135 16.53 4.06 -1.11
C ALA A 135 17.56 3.19 -0.36
N ARG A 136 17.49 3.17 0.99
CA ARG A 136 18.36 2.32 1.80
C ARG A 136 17.88 0.87 1.81
N ALA A 137 16.57 0.66 1.90
CA ALA A 137 15.96 -0.66 1.82
C ALA A 137 16.27 -1.35 0.48
N GLY A 138 16.26 -0.59 -0.61
CA GLY A 138 16.50 -1.10 -1.96
C GLY A 138 17.96 -1.11 -2.40
N ARG A 139 18.90 -0.59 -1.59
CA ARG A 139 20.32 -0.54 -1.97
C ARG A 139 20.84 -1.95 -2.23
N ASP A 140 21.34 -2.17 -3.44
CA ASP A 140 21.91 -3.45 -3.90
C ASP A 140 20.97 -4.65 -3.70
N LEU A 141 19.64 -4.40 -3.59
CA LEU A 141 18.63 -5.42 -3.35
C LEU A 141 18.59 -6.45 -4.49
N GLY A 142 18.88 -6.03 -5.72
CA GLY A 142 19.04 -6.96 -6.86
C GLY A 142 20.11 -7.99 -6.60
N THR A 143 21.30 -7.56 -6.15
CA THR A 143 22.42 -8.46 -5.79
C THR A 143 22.03 -9.41 -4.67
N LEU A 144 21.35 -8.89 -3.62
CA LEU A 144 20.85 -9.73 -2.53
C LEU A 144 19.90 -10.83 -3.03
N LEU A 145 18.94 -10.46 -3.89
CA LEU A 145 17.99 -11.42 -4.48
C LEU A 145 18.72 -12.50 -5.29
N THR A 146 19.69 -12.11 -6.11
CA THR A 146 20.46 -13.04 -6.94
C THR A 146 21.30 -14.02 -6.10
N GLU A 147 22.05 -13.52 -5.11
CA GLU A 147 22.88 -14.37 -4.25
C GLU A 147 22.04 -15.33 -3.38
N LEU A 148 20.89 -14.87 -2.88
CA LEU A 148 19.96 -15.74 -2.13
C LEU A 148 19.38 -16.85 -3.00
N GLN A 149 19.13 -16.62 -4.28
CA GLN A 149 18.67 -17.65 -5.22
C GLN A 149 19.70 -18.73 -5.46
N VAL A 150 21.00 -18.39 -5.50
CA VAL A 150 22.10 -19.38 -5.60
C VAL A 150 22.03 -20.35 -4.43
N HIS A 151 21.92 -19.84 -3.20
CA HIS A 151 21.81 -20.68 -2.01
C HIS A 151 20.49 -21.43 -1.90
N ALA A 152 19.37 -20.82 -2.35
CA ALA A 152 18.05 -21.44 -2.32
C ALA A 152 17.92 -22.64 -3.30
N ALA A 153 18.76 -22.72 -4.30
CA ALA A 153 18.80 -23.82 -5.27
C ALA A 153 19.70 -25.00 -4.84
N THR A 154 20.42 -24.88 -3.72
CA THR A 154 21.29 -25.97 -3.23
C THR A 154 20.47 -27.13 -2.65
N ASP A 155 21.01 -28.35 -2.73
CA ASP A 155 20.41 -29.54 -2.12
C ASP A 155 20.57 -29.60 -0.59
N ASN A 156 21.56 -28.89 -0.04
CA ASN A 156 21.78 -28.84 1.41
C ASN A 156 20.71 -28.01 2.13
N ALA A 157 19.87 -28.70 2.89
CA ALA A 157 18.76 -28.10 3.64
C ALA A 157 19.21 -27.05 4.69
N ASP A 158 20.38 -27.23 5.31
CA ASP A 158 20.94 -26.31 6.31
C ASP A 158 21.34 -24.95 5.69
N THR A 159 21.60 -24.92 4.40
CA THR A 159 21.88 -23.70 3.62
C THR A 159 20.62 -23.20 2.93
N ARG A 160 19.89 -24.13 2.29
CA ARG A 160 18.69 -23.79 1.49
C ARG A 160 17.58 -23.13 2.30
N ASN A 161 17.21 -23.71 3.46
CA ASN A 161 16.07 -23.22 4.21
C ASN A 161 16.28 -21.81 4.78
N PRO A 162 17.42 -21.46 5.40
CA PRO A 162 17.72 -20.08 5.76
C PRO A 162 17.76 -19.12 4.56
N ALA A 163 18.27 -19.58 3.40
CA ALA A 163 18.30 -18.78 2.18
C ALA A 163 16.88 -18.51 1.65
N LEU A 164 16.00 -19.50 1.64
CA LEU A 164 14.59 -19.33 1.27
C LEU A 164 13.87 -18.36 2.21
N ALA A 165 14.08 -18.47 3.53
CA ALA A 165 13.50 -17.56 4.50
C ALA A 165 13.97 -16.10 4.28
N ALA A 166 15.26 -15.90 4.05
CA ALA A 166 15.82 -14.58 3.73
C ALA A 166 15.32 -14.05 2.37
N LEU A 167 15.15 -14.94 1.38
CA LEU A 167 14.61 -14.57 0.07
C LEU A 167 13.16 -14.14 0.14
N VAL A 168 12.32 -14.77 0.98
CA VAL A 168 10.94 -14.30 1.26
C VAL A 168 10.98 -12.87 1.78
N THR A 169 11.83 -12.57 2.77
CA THR A 169 11.99 -11.20 3.31
C THR A 169 12.47 -10.21 2.24
N ALA A 170 13.50 -10.57 1.47
CA ALA A 170 14.05 -9.69 0.42
C ALA A 170 13.03 -9.42 -0.69
N CYS A 171 12.28 -10.45 -1.11
CA CYS A 171 11.19 -10.30 -2.08
C CYS A 171 10.05 -9.44 -1.51
N HIS A 172 9.69 -9.62 -0.23
CA HIS A 172 8.69 -8.77 0.43
C HIS A 172 9.06 -7.29 0.34
N VAL A 173 10.30 -6.95 0.69
CA VAL A 173 10.84 -5.58 0.59
C VAL A 173 10.81 -5.08 -0.86
N ALA A 174 11.29 -5.87 -1.80
CA ALA A 174 11.34 -5.49 -3.21
C ALA A 174 9.94 -5.25 -3.80
N ALA A 175 8.97 -6.11 -3.49
CA ALA A 175 7.58 -5.96 -3.92
C ALA A 175 6.92 -4.73 -3.26
N ALA A 176 7.21 -4.44 -1.99
CA ALA A 176 6.72 -3.26 -1.30
C ALA A 176 7.28 -1.98 -1.91
N ILE A 177 8.58 -1.92 -2.20
CA ILE A 177 9.21 -0.77 -2.88
C ILE A 177 8.55 -0.56 -4.25
N ALA A 178 8.56 -1.59 -5.11
CA ALA A 178 8.01 -1.50 -6.46
C ALA A 178 6.54 -1.05 -6.46
N GLY A 179 5.70 -1.64 -5.59
CA GLY A 179 4.28 -1.29 -5.49
C GLY A 179 4.06 0.13 -5.00
N THR A 180 4.81 0.60 -4.01
CA THR A 180 4.66 1.96 -3.47
C THR A 180 5.01 3.03 -4.50
N ILE A 181 6.08 2.83 -5.26
CA ILE A 181 6.49 3.80 -6.29
C ILE A 181 5.75 3.62 -7.63
N GLY A 182 4.81 2.67 -7.72
CA GLY A 182 3.86 2.52 -8.83
C GLY A 182 4.25 1.53 -9.93
N TYR A 183 5.30 0.72 -9.73
CA TYR A 183 5.66 -0.38 -10.63
C TYR A 183 4.91 -1.67 -10.26
N HIS A 184 3.59 -1.64 -10.40
CA HIS A 184 2.70 -2.71 -9.94
C HIS A 184 2.95 -4.05 -10.64
N ASP A 185 3.31 -4.05 -11.93
CA ASP A 185 3.64 -5.28 -12.67
C ASP A 185 4.92 -5.92 -12.12
N LEU A 186 5.94 -5.11 -11.82
CA LEU A 186 7.15 -5.58 -11.18
C LEU A 186 6.85 -6.12 -9.77
N ALA A 187 6.01 -5.41 -9.00
CA ALA A 187 5.60 -5.84 -7.67
C ALA A 187 4.88 -7.21 -7.70
N LEU A 188 4.04 -7.47 -8.71
CA LEU A 188 3.42 -8.77 -8.94
C LEU A 188 4.47 -9.84 -9.28
N SER A 189 5.44 -9.52 -10.15
CA SER A 189 6.50 -10.47 -10.53
C SER A 189 7.37 -10.87 -9.33
N VAL A 190 7.76 -9.89 -8.49
CA VAL A 190 8.49 -10.14 -7.24
C VAL A 190 7.63 -10.94 -6.26
N GLY A 191 6.35 -10.57 -6.08
CA GLY A 191 5.42 -11.27 -5.19
C GLY A 191 5.21 -12.73 -5.59
N ARG A 192 5.25 -13.04 -6.88
CA ARG A 192 5.25 -14.44 -7.35
C ARG A 192 6.51 -15.18 -6.88
N ARG A 193 7.68 -14.56 -6.99
CA ARG A 193 8.95 -15.14 -6.50
C ARG A 193 8.92 -15.33 -4.97
N GLU A 194 8.37 -14.37 -4.23
CA GLU A 194 8.14 -14.47 -2.78
C GLU A 194 7.29 -15.70 -2.43
N LEU A 195 6.18 -15.89 -3.14
CA LEU A 195 5.27 -17.03 -2.93
C LEU A 195 5.93 -18.36 -3.28
N ASP A 196 6.70 -18.43 -4.37
CA ASP A 196 7.41 -19.63 -4.77
C ASP A 196 8.49 -20.01 -3.72
N ALA A 197 9.24 -19.05 -3.20
CA ALA A 197 10.22 -19.25 -2.14
C ALA A 197 9.58 -19.74 -0.83
N ALA A 198 8.48 -19.09 -0.39
CA ALA A 198 7.73 -19.46 0.81
C ALA A 198 7.11 -20.87 0.68
N THR A 199 6.62 -21.24 -0.50
CA THR A 199 6.07 -22.56 -0.78
C THR A 199 7.15 -23.64 -0.68
N ARG A 200 8.36 -23.39 -1.19
CA ARG A 200 9.51 -24.34 -1.08
C ARG A 200 10.02 -24.45 0.35
N LEU A 201 9.97 -23.35 1.11
CA LEU A 201 10.35 -23.37 2.53
C LEU A 201 9.39 -24.21 3.37
N GLY A 202 8.08 -24.15 3.06
CA GLY A 202 7.03 -24.90 3.77
C GLY A 202 6.72 -24.38 5.18
N ASP A 203 7.25 -23.21 5.56
CA ASP A 203 6.93 -22.58 6.85
C ASP A 203 5.58 -21.83 6.76
N PRO A 204 4.58 -22.11 7.66
CA PRO A 204 3.27 -21.50 7.59
C PRO A 204 3.27 -19.97 7.74
N VAL A 205 4.19 -19.43 8.56
CA VAL A 205 4.28 -17.98 8.79
C VAL A 205 4.83 -17.28 7.54
N ALA A 206 5.90 -17.81 6.95
CA ALA A 206 6.48 -17.29 5.71
C ALA A 206 5.47 -17.38 4.55
N LEU A 207 4.74 -18.49 4.44
CA LEU A 207 3.70 -18.65 3.42
C LEU A 207 2.53 -17.68 3.64
N GLY A 208 2.13 -17.48 4.89
CA GLY A 208 1.13 -16.47 5.26
C GLY A 208 1.56 -15.06 4.86
N LEU A 209 2.82 -14.67 5.16
CA LEU A 209 3.39 -13.38 4.77
C LEU A 209 3.37 -13.20 3.24
N ALA A 210 3.86 -14.19 2.50
CA ALA A 210 3.90 -14.15 1.04
C ALA A 210 2.48 -14.01 0.43
N ARG A 211 1.48 -14.73 0.95
CA ARG A 211 0.08 -14.61 0.52
C ARG A 211 -0.54 -13.27 0.89
N PHE A 212 -0.19 -12.71 2.04
CA PHE A 212 -0.62 -11.37 2.43
C PHE A 212 -0.06 -10.32 1.45
N GLY A 213 1.23 -10.37 1.16
CA GLY A 213 1.88 -9.55 0.14
C GLY A 213 1.23 -9.71 -1.24
N TRP A 214 0.99 -10.95 -1.66
CA TRP A 214 0.36 -11.30 -2.93
C TRP A 214 -1.06 -10.75 -3.06
N ALA A 215 -1.91 -10.92 -2.04
CA ALA A 215 -3.26 -10.37 -2.03
C ALA A 215 -3.25 -8.83 -2.09
N ARG A 216 -2.32 -8.17 -1.40
CA ARG A 216 -2.13 -6.72 -1.51
C ARG A 216 -1.76 -6.26 -2.91
N ARG A 217 -0.87 -6.98 -3.62
CA ARG A 217 -0.51 -6.66 -5.02
C ARG A 217 -1.72 -6.77 -5.95
N TRP A 218 -2.57 -7.79 -5.76
CA TRP A 218 -3.84 -7.88 -6.50
C TRP A 218 -4.77 -6.71 -6.23
N ILE A 219 -4.84 -6.22 -4.98
CA ILE A 219 -5.58 -5.01 -4.64
C ILE A 219 -5.00 -3.79 -5.39
N ASP A 220 -3.69 -3.66 -5.45
CA ASP A 220 -3.03 -2.52 -6.09
C ASP A 220 -3.35 -2.40 -7.58
N VAL A 221 -3.61 -3.51 -8.26
CA VAL A 221 -4.03 -3.55 -9.67
C VAL A 221 -5.55 -3.62 -9.87
N GLY A 222 -6.34 -3.61 -8.79
CA GLY A 222 -7.81 -3.63 -8.84
C GLY A 222 -8.44 -5.02 -8.97
N ALA A 223 -7.65 -6.10 -8.88
CA ALA A 223 -8.11 -7.48 -9.01
C ALA A 223 -8.63 -8.06 -7.68
N ARG A 224 -9.72 -7.49 -7.16
CA ARG A 224 -10.28 -7.83 -5.82
C ARG A 224 -10.67 -9.29 -5.66
N SER A 225 -11.19 -9.93 -6.72
CA SER A 225 -11.55 -11.36 -6.69
C SER A 225 -10.32 -12.23 -6.42
N GLN A 226 -9.20 -11.95 -7.10
CA GLN A 226 -7.93 -12.67 -6.89
C GLN A 226 -7.36 -12.40 -5.50
N ALA A 227 -7.43 -11.16 -5.04
CA ALA A 227 -7.04 -10.79 -3.67
C ALA A 227 -7.86 -11.56 -2.63
N GLY A 228 -9.18 -11.63 -2.81
CA GLY A 228 -10.08 -12.37 -1.93
C GLY A 228 -9.79 -13.87 -1.90
N ALA A 229 -9.56 -14.48 -3.06
CA ALA A 229 -9.22 -15.90 -3.19
C ALA A 229 -7.88 -16.22 -2.50
N ALA A 230 -6.84 -15.43 -2.74
CA ALA A 230 -5.52 -15.61 -2.10
C ALA A 230 -5.60 -15.44 -0.58
N ASN A 231 -6.38 -14.46 -0.10
CA ASN A 231 -6.58 -14.23 1.32
C ASN A 231 -7.41 -15.34 1.99
N GLY A 232 -8.46 -15.83 1.33
CA GLY A 232 -9.31 -16.93 1.84
C GLY A 232 -8.54 -18.24 2.01
N LEU A 233 -7.64 -18.54 1.06
CA LEU A 233 -6.76 -19.70 1.16
C LEU A 233 -5.82 -19.59 2.37
N ALA A 234 -5.22 -18.41 2.57
CA ALA A 234 -4.35 -18.17 3.72
C ALA A 234 -5.10 -18.28 5.07
N LEU A 235 -6.32 -17.73 5.16
CA LEU A 235 -7.15 -17.85 6.36
C LEU A 235 -7.38 -19.33 6.74
N ALA A 236 -7.76 -20.17 5.77
CA ALA A 236 -8.05 -21.57 6.02
C ALA A 236 -6.81 -22.37 6.49
N GLU A 237 -5.63 -22.11 5.88
CA GLU A 237 -4.39 -22.79 6.24
C GLU A 237 -3.83 -22.32 7.59
N LEU A 238 -3.87 -21.01 7.87
CA LEU A 238 -3.38 -20.47 9.13
C LEU A 238 -4.26 -20.83 10.32
N ASP A 239 -5.58 -20.89 10.14
CA ASP A 239 -6.52 -21.32 11.19
C ASP A 239 -6.24 -22.74 11.68
N ALA A 240 -5.83 -23.61 10.75
CA ALA A 240 -5.48 -25.01 11.07
C ALA A 240 -4.21 -25.16 11.94
N VAL A 241 -3.33 -24.15 11.99
CA VAL A 241 -2.03 -24.21 12.68
C VAL A 241 -1.85 -23.14 13.75
N ALA A 242 -2.81 -22.21 13.90
CA ALA A 242 -2.73 -21.15 14.89
C ALA A 242 -3.05 -21.67 16.31
N GLY A 243 -2.11 -21.52 17.23
CA GLY A 243 -2.24 -22.03 18.60
C GLY A 243 -1.33 -21.30 19.61
N PRO A 244 -1.10 -21.88 20.81
CA PRO A 244 -0.36 -21.23 21.90
C PRO A 244 1.17 -21.38 21.85
N SER A 245 1.72 -22.34 21.11
CA SER A 245 3.18 -22.49 20.98
C SER A 245 3.80 -21.29 20.24
N ALA A 246 5.11 -21.11 20.31
CA ALA A 246 5.79 -19.99 19.65
C ALA A 246 5.56 -19.94 18.12
N ALA A 247 5.62 -21.10 17.45
CA ALA A 247 5.33 -21.21 16.01
C ALA A 247 3.85 -20.97 15.72
N GLU A 248 2.96 -21.57 16.52
CA GLU A 248 1.51 -21.40 16.43
C GLU A 248 1.10 -19.94 16.72
N THR A 249 1.82 -19.23 17.62
CA THR A 249 1.61 -17.81 17.87
C THR A 249 1.98 -16.96 16.65
N GLY A 250 3.07 -17.29 15.93
CA GLY A 250 3.40 -16.63 14.66
C GLY A 250 2.32 -16.85 13.61
N ALA A 251 1.77 -18.05 13.50
CA ALA A 251 0.63 -18.34 12.65
C ALA A 251 -0.63 -17.55 13.07
N ALA A 252 -0.88 -17.39 14.38
CA ALA A 252 -1.98 -16.57 14.90
C ALA A 252 -1.81 -15.08 14.58
N GLU A 253 -0.58 -14.53 14.61
CA GLU A 253 -0.30 -13.16 14.14
C GLU A 253 -0.67 -13.01 12.65
N MET A 254 -0.24 -13.94 11.82
CA MET A 254 -0.55 -13.93 10.39
C MET A 254 -2.04 -14.12 10.13
N LEU A 255 -2.72 -15.02 10.86
CA LEU A 255 -4.16 -15.18 10.78
C LEU A 255 -4.89 -13.87 11.08
N GLY A 256 -4.48 -13.15 12.13
CA GLY A 256 -5.00 -11.83 12.47
C GLY A 256 -4.82 -10.81 11.36
N MET A 257 -3.63 -10.75 10.74
CA MET A 257 -3.37 -9.86 9.61
C MET A 257 -4.24 -10.19 8.39
N HIS A 258 -4.49 -11.46 8.11
CA HIS A 258 -5.39 -11.89 7.05
C HIS A 258 -6.86 -11.56 7.33
N HIS A 259 -7.31 -11.63 8.61
CA HIS A 259 -8.61 -11.11 8.99
C HIS A 259 -8.72 -9.59 8.79
N LEU A 260 -7.69 -8.80 9.13
CA LEU A 260 -7.66 -7.36 8.85
C LEU A 260 -7.77 -7.08 7.34
N LEU A 261 -7.06 -7.85 6.52
CA LEU A 261 -7.15 -7.70 5.07
C LEU A 261 -8.54 -8.09 4.53
N ALA A 262 -9.15 -9.15 5.06
CA ALA A 262 -10.52 -9.55 4.74
C ALA A 262 -11.54 -8.46 5.10
N ALA A 263 -11.39 -7.83 6.29
CA ALA A 263 -12.21 -6.70 6.71
C ALA A 263 -12.10 -5.53 5.72
N LYS A 264 -10.88 -5.22 5.26
CA LYS A 264 -10.64 -4.16 4.27
C LYS A 264 -11.29 -4.48 2.91
N LEU A 265 -11.19 -5.71 2.45
CA LEU A 265 -11.83 -6.18 1.20
C LEU A 265 -13.36 -6.14 1.31
N ALA A 266 -13.92 -6.57 2.44
CA ALA A 266 -15.36 -6.52 2.71
C ALA A 266 -15.87 -5.06 2.74
N ALA A 267 -15.14 -4.14 3.40
CA ALA A 267 -15.47 -2.72 3.46
C ALA A 267 -15.50 -2.09 2.06
N ARG A 268 -14.51 -2.38 1.22
CA ARG A 268 -14.45 -1.90 -0.17
C ARG A 268 -15.57 -2.44 -1.05
N ALA A 269 -16.12 -3.60 -0.70
CA ALA A 269 -17.28 -4.19 -1.32
C ALA A 269 -18.62 -3.75 -0.71
N GLY A 270 -18.61 -2.78 0.24
CA GLY A 270 -19.80 -2.29 0.95
C GLY A 270 -20.41 -3.27 1.95
N ARG A 271 -19.74 -4.38 2.26
CA ARG A 271 -20.22 -5.45 3.16
C ARG A 271 -19.80 -5.17 4.61
N ALA A 272 -20.50 -4.20 5.23
CA ALA A 272 -20.16 -3.70 6.57
C ALA A 272 -20.26 -4.77 7.68
N GLY A 273 -21.18 -5.75 7.56
CA GLY A 273 -21.33 -6.89 8.49
C GLY A 273 -20.05 -7.74 8.48
N ASP A 274 -19.69 -8.27 7.30
CA ASP A 274 -18.50 -9.10 7.13
C ASP A 274 -17.22 -8.38 7.59
N ALA A 275 -17.12 -7.08 7.30
CA ALA A 275 -15.97 -6.27 7.73
C ALA A 275 -15.86 -6.21 9.25
N ARG A 276 -16.99 -6.10 9.97
CA ARG A 276 -17.02 -6.08 11.42
C ARG A 276 -16.63 -7.44 11.99
N ASP A 277 -17.20 -8.53 11.46
CA ASP A 277 -16.92 -9.88 11.93
C ASP A 277 -15.41 -10.20 11.82
N HIS A 278 -14.79 -9.85 10.72
CA HIS A 278 -13.35 -10.02 10.55
C HIS A 278 -12.51 -9.12 11.48
N LEU A 279 -12.93 -7.88 11.76
CA LEU A 279 -12.26 -7.03 12.75
C LEU A 279 -12.36 -7.62 14.16
N ASP A 280 -13.50 -8.23 14.53
CA ASP A 280 -13.69 -8.87 15.82
C ASP A 280 -12.81 -10.12 15.96
N GLN A 281 -12.68 -10.94 14.92
CA GLN A 281 -11.73 -12.05 14.90
C GLN A 281 -10.26 -11.56 15.06
N ALA A 282 -9.87 -10.54 14.34
CA ALA A 282 -8.53 -9.97 14.49
C ALA A 282 -8.28 -9.41 15.90
N ARG A 283 -9.28 -8.79 16.52
CA ARG A 283 -9.21 -8.26 17.89
C ARG A 283 -9.00 -9.39 18.90
N ALA A 284 -9.79 -10.47 18.82
CA ALA A 284 -9.66 -11.63 19.70
C ALA A 284 -8.26 -12.28 19.59
N LEU A 285 -7.71 -12.35 18.37
CA LEU A 285 -6.34 -12.82 18.15
C LEU A 285 -5.31 -11.88 18.78
N ALA A 286 -5.45 -10.55 18.58
CA ALA A 286 -4.54 -9.55 19.12
C ALA A 286 -4.56 -9.49 20.66
N GLU A 287 -5.71 -9.67 21.29
CA GLU A 287 -5.82 -9.78 22.76
C GLU A 287 -5.05 -11.00 23.30
N ARG A 288 -5.03 -12.09 22.55
CA ARG A 288 -4.32 -13.32 22.92
C ARG A 288 -2.82 -13.23 22.69
N THR A 289 -2.38 -12.63 21.56
CA THR A 289 -0.96 -12.58 21.15
C THR A 289 -0.21 -11.36 21.73
N GLY A 290 -0.93 -10.27 22.03
CA GLY A 290 -0.32 -8.98 22.37
C GLY A 290 0.34 -8.28 21.17
N GLU A 291 1.14 -7.23 21.46
CA GLU A 291 1.94 -6.52 20.43
C GLU A 291 3.14 -7.38 20.02
N ARG A 292 3.21 -7.73 18.75
CA ARG A 292 4.26 -8.60 18.20
C ARG A 292 4.67 -8.16 16.79
N ASN A 293 5.86 -8.58 16.36
CA ASN A 293 6.36 -8.30 15.01
C ASN A 293 7.16 -9.47 14.42
N ALA A 294 6.82 -10.72 14.76
CA ALA A 294 7.55 -11.89 14.27
C ALA A 294 7.43 -12.05 12.74
N ALA A 295 6.30 -11.67 12.16
CA ALA A 295 6.05 -11.71 10.73
C ALA A 295 6.25 -10.35 10.03
N MET A 296 6.99 -9.40 10.63
CA MET A 296 7.31 -8.08 10.07
C MET A 296 6.10 -7.18 9.76
N LEU A 297 4.92 -7.51 10.26
CA LEU A 297 3.67 -6.78 10.00
C LEU A 297 3.12 -6.03 11.21
N HIS A 298 3.83 -6.05 12.36
CA HIS A 298 3.45 -5.36 13.61
C HIS A 298 2.04 -5.72 14.06
N PHE A 299 1.71 -7.03 14.14
CA PHE A 299 0.38 -7.45 14.58
C PHE A 299 0.19 -7.25 16.08
N GLY A 300 -0.98 -6.73 16.46
CA GLY A 300 -1.35 -6.52 17.86
C GLY A 300 -2.53 -5.55 18.00
N PRO A 301 -2.94 -5.22 19.23
CA PRO A 301 -4.05 -4.31 19.50
C PRO A 301 -3.92 -2.95 18.81
N THR A 302 -2.71 -2.37 18.77
CA THR A 302 -2.47 -1.10 18.07
C THR A 302 -2.76 -1.23 16.58
N THR A 303 -2.23 -2.24 15.90
CA THR A 303 -2.46 -2.45 14.47
C THR A 303 -3.95 -2.72 14.17
N VAL A 304 -4.65 -3.46 15.02
CA VAL A 304 -6.11 -3.67 14.88
C VAL A 304 -6.86 -2.34 14.97
N ALA A 305 -6.47 -1.43 15.86
CA ALA A 305 -7.06 -0.10 15.95
C ALA A 305 -6.84 0.73 14.68
N LEU A 306 -5.61 0.72 14.12
CA LEU A 306 -5.29 1.39 12.86
C LEU A 306 -6.15 0.86 11.70
N TRP A 307 -6.28 -0.45 11.59
CA TRP A 307 -7.09 -1.04 10.52
C TRP A 307 -8.60 -0.81 10.73
N THR A 308 -9.08 -0.77 11.98
CA THR A 308 -10.47 -0.40 12.30
C THR A 308 -10.79 1.01 11.81
N LEU A 309 -9.88 1.98 12.04
CA LEU A 309 -9.97 3.34 11.47
C LEU A 309 -10.04 3.31 9.95
N SER A 310 -9.11 2.60 9.32
CA SER A 310 -8.99 2.49 7.87
C SER A 310 -10.25 1.88 7.22
N VAL A 311 -10.79 0.83 7.83
CA VAL A 311 -12.04 0.15 7.42
C VAL A 311 -13.25 1.08 7.61
N GLY A 312 -13.32 1.78 8.73
CA GLY A 312 -14.38 2.76 9.02
C GLY A 312 -14.41 3.89 8.00
N ALA A 313 -13.24 4.42 7.61
CA ALA A 313 -13.12 5.42 6.56
C ALA A 313 -13.56 4.87 5.18
N ASP A 314 -13.23 3.61 4.85
CA ASP A 314 -13.68 2.99 3.60
C ASP A 314 -15.21 2.77 3.56
N LEU A 315 -15.85 2.54 4.70
CA LEU A 315 -17.30 2.39 4.84
C LEU A 315 -18.07 3.74 4.90
N GLY A 316 -17.35 4.87 4.87
CA GLY A 316 -17.98 6.20 5.00
C GLY A 316 -18.38 6.58 6.43
N ALA A 317 -17.87 5.88 7.44
CA ALA A 317 -18.10 6.11 8.85
C ALA A 317 -16.97 6.94 9.51
N GLY A 318 -16.33 7.84 8.75
CA GLY A 318 -15.11 8.56 9.12
C GLY A 318 -15.18 9.26 10.49
N PRO A 319 -16.17 10.14 10.79
CA PRO A 319 -16.22 10.84 12.07
C PRO A 319 -16.24 9.90 13.27
N ARG A 320 -17.02 8.81 13.21
CA ARG A 320 -17.07 7.80 14.27
C ARG A 320 -15.75 7.03 14.38
N ALA A 321 -15.16 6.65 13.26
CA ALA A 321 -13.89 5.93 13.23
C ALA A 321 -12.75 6.78 13.79
N TYR A 322 -12.73 8.08 13.50
CA TYR A 322 -11.81 9.04 14.09
C TYR A 322 -11.88 9.07 15.61
N GLU A 323 -13.08 9.22 16.19
CA GLU A 323 -13.27 9.30 17.64
C GLU A 323 -12.80 7.99 18.35
N GLN A 324 -12.95 6.84 17.68
CA GLN A 324 -12.49 5.56 18.22
C GLN A 324 -10.97 5.40 18.16
N ALA A 325 -10.33 5.98 17.17
CA ALA A 325 -8.89 5.90 16.92
C ALA A 325 -8.15 7.23 17.21
N HIS A 326 -8.75 8.12 18.00
CA HIS A 326 -8.15 9.41 18.35
C HIS A 326 -6.73 9.21 18.95
N PRO A 327 -5.76 10.10 18.68
CA PRO A 327 -4.39 10.00 19.19
C PRO A 327 -4.28 9.81 20.71
N ASP A 328 -5.25 10.32 21.49
CA ASP A 328 -5.29 10.08 22.95
C ASP A 328 -5.63 8.62 23.33
N ARG A 329 -6.10 7.81 22.38
CA ARG A 329 -6.51 6.40 22.60
C ARG A 329 -5.59 5.39 21.94
N VAL A 330 -4.88 5.80 20.89
CA VAL A 330 -4.03 4.92 20.09
C VAL A 330 -2.62 5.49 20.07
N ASP A 331 -1.71 4.79 20.74
CA ASP A 331 -0.27 5.11 20.76
C ASP A 331 0.41 4.37 19.59
N VAL A 332 0.45 4.99 18.41
CA VAL A 332 1.08 4.43 17.21
C VAL A 332 2.61 4.31 17.33
N GLU A 333 3.24 5.12 18.19
CA GLU A 333 4.69 5.11 18.39
C GLU A 333 5.20 3.78 18.97
N ARG A 334 4.33 3.02 19.64
CA ARG A 334 4.63 1.64 20.09
C ARG A 334 5.06 0.71 18.97
N LEU A 335 4.64 0.97 17.72
CA LEU A 335 5.01 0.15 16.58
C LEU A 335 6.44 0.44 16.08
N HIS A 336 7.06 1.54 16.52
CA HIS A 336 8.40 1.97 16.08
C HIS A 336 8.56 1.96 14.55
N SER A 337 7.47 2.24 13.81
CA SER A 337 7.39 2.20 12.35
C SER A 337 6.87 3.52 11.78
N ARG A 338 7.74 4.28 11.14
CA ARG A 338 7.36 5.54 10.48
C ARG A 338 6.33 5.32 9.37
N SER A 339 6.43 4.19 8.65
CA SER A 339 5.44 3.81 7.65
C SER A 339 4.05 3.63 8.27
N ARG A 340 3.94 3.00 9.45
CA ARG A 340 2.66 2.83 10.17
C ARG A 340 2.14 4.16 10.72
N THR A 341 3.02 4.99 11.28
CA THR A 341 2.67 6.36 11.74
C THR A 341 2.12 7.19 10.58
N GLY A 342 2.75 7.15 9.40
CA GLY A 342 2.27 7.81 8.21
C GLY A 342 0.88 7.32 7.77
N CYS A 343 0.67 6.01 7.69
CA CYS A 343 -0.62 5.42 7.36
C CYS A 343 -1.72 5.80 8.37
N TYR A 344 -1.42 5.80 9.65
CA TYR A 344 -2.34 6.20 10.70
C TYR A 344 -2.81 7.64 10.53
N HIS A 345 -1.89 8.59 10.40
CA HIS A 345 -2.25 9.99 10.19
C HIS A 345 -2.99 10.22 8.87
N PHE A 346 -2.66 9.49 7.83
CA PHE A 346 -3.41 9.54 6.58
C PHE A 346 -4.87 9.05 6.76
N ASP A 347 -5.08 7.94 7.47
CA ASP A 347 -6.43 7.43 7.70
C ASP A 347 -7.23 8.33 8.64
N LEU A 348 -6.60 9.01 9.62
CA LEU A 348 -7.23 10.08 10.41
C LEU A 348 -7.67 11.24 9.52
N ALA A 349 -6.80 11.70 8.62
CA ALA A 349 -7.14 12.77 7.67
C ALA A 349 -8.32 12.39 6.76
N ARG A 350 -8.35 11.16 6.25
CA ARG A 350 -9.47 10.63 5.45
C ARG A 350 -10.78 10.60 6.24
N ALA A 351 -10.70 10.16 7.49
CA ALA A 351 -11.86 10.09 8.37
C ALA A 351 -12.46 11.48 8.65
N LEU A 352 -11.60 12.46 8.94
CA LEU A 352 -11.97 13.84 9.17
C LEU A 352 -12.54 14.52 7.92
N ALA A 353 -11.97 14.26 6.75
CA ALA A 353 -12.43 14.83 5.48
C ALA A 353 -13.89 14.45 5.15
N GLN A 354 -14.42 13.36 5.74
CA GLN A 354 -15.80 12.92 5.59
C GLN A 354 -16.82 13.72 6.44
N ASP A 355 -16.37 14.69 7.24
CA ASP A 355 -17.22 15.52 8.10
C ASP A 355 -17.74 16.81 7.40
N GLY A 356 -17.99 16.73 6.11
CA GLY A 356 -18.61 17.81 5.34
C GLY A 356 -17.84 19.15 5.34
N GLY A 357 -16.55 19.12 5.60
CA GLY A 357 -15.66 20.30 5.64
C GLY A 357 -15.53 20.95 7.02
N ALA A 358 -16.25 20.48 8.04
CA ALA A 358 -16.20 21.05 9.39
C ALA A 358 -14.81 20.92 10.04
N ARG A 359 -14.07 19.85 9.68
CA ARG A 359 -12.76 19.50 10.26
C ARG A 359 -11.62 19.48 9.23
N ASP A 360 -11.74 20.20 8.13
CA ASP A 360 -10.72 20.22 7.06
C ASP A 360 -9.35 20.72 7.54
N GLU A 361 -9.31 21.72 8.44
CA GLU A 361 -8.03 22.19 8.99
C GLU A 361 -7.31 21.12 9.80
N GLU A 362 -8.04 20.30 10.54
CA GLU A 362 -7.49 19.18 11.30
C GLU A 362 -7.04 18.05 10.36
N ALA A 363 -7.83 17.75 9.35
CA ALA A 363 -7.45 16.79 8.30
C ALA A 363 -6.14 17.18 7.60
N ILE A 364 -5.94 18.46 7.28
CA ILE A 364 -4.72 18.99 6.69
C ILE A 364 -3.52 18.80 7.62
N ARG A 365 -3.67 19.06 8.93
CA ARG A 365 -2.59 18.81 9.91
C ARG A 365 -2.22 17.34 9.95
N HIS A 366 -3.18 16.43 9.91
CA HIS A 366 -2.90 15.00 9.86
C HIS A 366 -2.23 14.58 8.54
N LEU A 367 -2.57 15.17 7.40
CA LEU A 367 -1.84 14.93 6.14
C LEU A 367 -0.38 15.41 6.22
N ASP A 368 -0.14 16.55 6.88
CA ASP A 368 1.21 17.06 7.09
C ASP A 368 2.04 16.11 7.98
N LEU A 369 1.46 15.62 9.07
CA LEU A 369 2.08 14.61 9.93
C LEU A 369 2.34 13.29 9.20
N ALA A 370 1.41 12.85 8.33
CA ALA A 370 1.58 11.67 7.50
C ALA A 370 2.79 11.79 6.56
N ASP A 371 2.92 12.93 5.87
CA ASP A 371 4.03 13.21 4.97
C ASP A 371 5.37 13.36 5.71
N GLN A 372 5.38 13.97 6.91
CA GLN A 372 6.58 14.06 7.76
C GLN A 372 7.03 12.67 8.26
N ALA A 373 6.10 11.79 8.59
CA ALA A 373 6.41 10.44 9.03
C ALA A 373 6.92 9.55 7.88
N ALA A 374 6.21 9.52 6.75
CA ALA A 374 6.46 8.59 5.65
C ALA A 374 6.39 9.28 4.27
N PRO A 375 7.37 10.17 3.96
CA PRO A 375 7.29 11.02 2.77
C PRO A 375 7.24 10.24 1.45
N VAL A 376 8.02 9.17 1.29
CA VAL A 376 8.04 8.40 0.04
C VAL A 376 6.72 7.64 -0.13
N GLY A 377 6.25 6.97 0.93
CA GLY A 377 4.98 6.26 0.93
C GLY A 377 3.79 7.18 0.62
N MET A 378 3.71 8.33 1.27
CA MET A 378 2.58 9.26 1.13
C MET A 378 2.57 9.97 -0.23
N ARG A 379 3.70 10.50 -0.70
CA ARG A 379 3.79 11.27 -1.96
C ARG A 379 3.52 10.42 -3.21
N ASN A 380 3.75 9.10 -3.12
CA ASN A 380 3.47 8.16 -4.19
C ASN A 380 2.08 7.49 -4.08
N HIS A 381 1.31 7.74 -3.01
CA HIS A 381 0.00 7.15 -2.83
C HIS A 381 -1.11 7.95 -3.55
N PRO A 382 -1.85 7.38 -4.52
CA PRO A 382 -2.82 8.13 -5.33
C PRO A 382 -3.90 8.84 -4.51
N VAL A 383 -4.48 8.16 -3.51
CA VAL A 383 -5.55 8.74 -2.68
C VAL A 383 -5.04 9.84 -1.76
N VAL A 384 -3.79 9.77 -1.29
CA VAL A 384 -3.18 10.88 -0.52
C VAL A 384 -3.10 12.14 -1.38
N ARG A 385 -2.67 11.99 -2.65
CA ARG A 385 -2.58 13.11 -3.60
C ARG A 385 -3.95 13.72 -3.90
N GLU A 386 -4.96 12.90 -4.16
CA GLU A 386 -6.35 13.34 -4.38
C GLU A 386 -6.91 14.08 -3.16
N LEU A 387 -6.75 13.50 -1.96
CA LEU A 387 -7.21 14.10 -0.71
C LEU A 387 -6.50 15.44 -0.42
N THR A 388 -5.18 15.51 -0.66
CA THR A 388 -4.40 16.75 -0.51
C THR A 388 -4.94 17.83 -1.45
N ALA A 389 -5.19 17.49 -2.71
CA ALA A 389 -5.73 18.44 -3.68
C ALA A 389 -7.14 18.90 -3.31
N GLU A 390 -8.01 17.98 -2.85
CA GLU A 390 -9.37 18.31 -2.41
C GLU A 390 -9.40 19.23 -1.20
N LEU A 391 -8.72 18.87 -0.11
CA LEU A 391 -8.67 19.68 1.11
C LEU A 391 -8.07 21.06 0.83
N THR A 392 -7.09 21.16 -0.08
CA THR A 392 -6.54 22.44 -0.51
C THR A 392 -7.57 23.33 -1.22
N GLN A 393 -8.43 22.75 -2.05
CA GLN A 393 -9.50 23.50 -2.74
C GLN A 393 -10.60 23.93 -1.77
N ARG A 394 -10.91 23.11 -0.75
CA ARG A 394 -11.93 23.42 0.27
C ARG A 394 -11.43 24.37 1.35
N ALA A 395 -10.11 24.49 1.55
CA ALA A 395 -9.53 25.31 2.61
C ALA A 395 -9.93 26.79 2.46
N ARG A 396 -10.68 27.31 3.45
CA ARG A 396 -11.18 28.69 3.49
C ARG A 396 -10.11 29.70 3.90
N ARG A 397 -9.01 29.25 4.52
CA ARG A 397 -7.89 30.07 4.97
C ARG A 397 -6.61 29.63 4.27
N GLN A 398 -5.70 30.58 4.05
CA GLN A 398 -4.33 30.26 3.65
C GLN A 398 -3.60 29.68 4.86
N LEU A 399 -3.54 28.36 4.93
CA LEU A 399 -2.72 27.67 5.91
C LEU A 399 -1.32 27.46 5.29
N ARG A 400 -0.25 27.75 6.05
CA ARG A 400 1.14 27.51 5.59
C ARG A 400 1.39 26.05 5.25
N GLU A 401 0.75 25.16 5.99
CA GLU A 401 0.79 23.71 5.80
C GLU A 401 0.28 23.31 4.40
N VAL A 402 -0.77 23.97 3.91
CA VAL A 402 -1.34 23.73 2.57
C VAL A 402 -0.34 24.04 1.47
N ASP A 403 0.30 25.22 1.50
CA ASP A 403 1.27 25.61 0.47
C ASP A 403 2.51 24.70 0.52
N SER A 404 2.94 24.32 1.70
CA SER A 404 4.03 23.39 1.91
C SER A 404 3.69 21.99 1.37
N LEU A 405 2.51 21.45 1.67
CA LEU A 405 2.04 20.15 1.18
C LEU A 405 1.96 20.15 -0.36
N LEU A 406 1.34 21.17 -0.96
CA LEU A 406 1.26 21.28 -2.43
C LEU A 406 2.64 21.25 -3.09
N GLY A 407 3.61 21.98 -2.52
CA GLY A 407 4.99 21.99 -3.00
C GLY A 407 5.64 20.60 -2.91
N ARG A 408 5.51 19.93 -1.78
CA ARG A 408 6.11 18.60 -1.54
C ARG A 408 5.47 17.49 -2.38
N PHE A 409 4.19 17.65 -2.74
CA PHE A 409 3.48 16.70 -3.62
C PHE A 409 3.59 17.05 -5.11
N GLY A 410 4.21 18.18 -5.47
CA GLY A 410 4.29 18.64 -6.85
C GLY A 410 2.93 19.05 -7.45
N LEU A 411 2.02 19.59 -6.63
CA LEU A 411 0.66 19.96 -7.00
C LEU A 411 0.48 21.49 -7.17
N VAL A 412 1.56 22.26 -7.25
CA VAL A 412 1.56 23.75 -7.20
C VAL A 412 0.81 24.41 -8.36
N GLY A 413 0.60 23.73 -9.50
CA GLY A 413 -0.14 24.28 -10.66
C GLY A 413 -1.66 24.32 -10.53
N GLN A 414 -2.26 23.70 -9.50
CA GLN A 414 -3.72 23.49 -9.42
C GLN A 414 -4.49 24.67 -8.83
N ARG A 415 -3.86 25.62 -8.15
CA ARG A 415 -4.54 26.80 -7.56
C ARG A 415 -4.98 27.88 -8.56
N SER A 416 -4.33 27.96 -9.71
CA SER A 416 -4.53 29.09 -10.65
C SER A 416 -5.77 28.96 -11.55
N GLN A 417 -6.50 27.83 -11.53
CA GLN A 417 -7.67 27.64 -12.40
C GLN A 417 -9.02 27.83 -11.70
N GLY A 418 -9.05 28.04 -10.38
CA GLY A 418 -10.29 28.17 -9.57
C GLY A 418 -10.75 29.62 -9.28
N VAL A 419 -10.00 30.64 -9.69
CA VAL A 419 -10.29 32.07 -9.35
C VAL A 419 -10.79 32.88 -10.54
N ASN A 420 -10.82 32.32 -11.75
CA ASN A 420 -11.38 33.00 -12.94
C ASN A 420 -12.57 32.21 -13.49
N ASN A 421 -13.72 32.33 -12.85
CA ASN A 421 -15.06 32.27 -13.48
C ASN A 421 -16.08 32.90 -12.53
#